data_89f2ccc6b6c577d2420dc4c69c288211
#
_entry.id   89f2ccc6b6c577d2420dc4c69c288211
#
_cell.length_a   1.000
_cell.length_b   1.000
_cell.length_c   1.000
_cell.angle_alpha   90.00
_cell.angle_beta   90.00
_cell.angle_gamma   90.00
#
_symmetry.space_group_name_H-M   'P 1'
#
loop_
_entity.id
_entity.type
_entity.pdbx_description
1 polymer ?
#
loop_
_entity_poly.entity_id
_entity_poly.type
_entity_poly.pdbx_seq_one_letter_code
_entity_poly.pdbx_strand_id
1 'polypeptide(L)'
;MLELRTLITRWRAEDDAVADVALAANLVRARTLCLVVAALNAVHVLAFLVYWGGTVPGSVAYRWSLTLLLLHLGMGLLMGASGLLAHQWRYATRSPRMAWFLLWLITVGILFSVAVVTLDQWVTPNITPYLICCMICSLAIYLRPVHAAWVYSFSFAAFFYGIGLTQESATLLLSNRLNGVAAAVLGWSFSVVIWRKFATITLQQAQLGRANTELQEKQRELERLTRLDGLTGLFNRNTFVELSRKELERAQRQGSGTAILVMDLDHFKRINDSWGHPAGDAVLRHVAVVSAGAVRSTDLVGRLGGEEFIVLLPATSMVAASNLAEKLRAKLEASPAPWNASAIPVTASIGLAATTASEKMDFEALYNAADKALYLAKTRGRNRVEP
;
A
#
# COMPACT_ATOMS: atom_id res chain seq x y z
N MET A 1 23.27 34.76 3.82
CA MET A 1 24.04 33.83 2.96
C MET A 1 24.11 32.41 3.54
N LEU A 2 24.34 32.23 4.86
CA LEU A 2 24.37 30.90 5.52
C LEU A 2 23.02 30.17 5.42
N GLU A 3 21.90 30.84 5.71
CA GLU A 3 20.55 30.26 5.65
C GLU A 3 20.16 29.78 4.24
N LEU A 4 20.58 30.51 3.20
CA LEU A 4 20.31 30.11 1.82
C LEU A 4 21.11 28.85 1.43
N ARG A 5 22.36 28.74 1.91
CA ARG A 5 23.18 27.53 1.68
C ARG A 5 22.59 26.30 2.39
N THR A 6 22.15 26.44 3.64
CA THR A 6 21.51 25.35 4.38
C THR A 6 20.20 24.92 3.73
N LEU A 7 19.40 25.85 3.23
CA LEU A 7 18.17 25.57 2.50
C LEU A 7 18.43 24.79 1.20
N ILE A 8 19.44 25.20 0.42
CA ILE A 8 19.81 24.54 -0.84
C ILE A 8 20.36 23.13 -0.57
N THR A 9 21.20 22.95 0.47
CA THR A 9 21.71 21.62 0.83
C THR A 9 20.61 20.68 1.29
N ARG A 10 19.66 21.16 2.08
CA ARG A 10 18.48 20.41 2.48
C ARG A 10 17.64 19.99 1.27
N TRP A 11 17.35 20.91 0.37
CA TRP A 11 16.59 20.61 -0.84
C TRP A 11 17.26 19.58 -1.74
N ARG A 12 18.60 19.65 -1.88
CA ARG A 12 19.35 18.63 -2.63
C ARG A 12 19.23 17.25 -1.99
N ALA A 13 19.37 17.17 -0.68
CA ALA A 13 19.20 15.89 0.04
C ALA A 13 17.78 15.30 -0.11
N GLU A 14 16.74 16.15 -0.04
CA GLU A 14 15.36 15.76 -0.29
C GLU A 14 15.16 15.28 -1.74
N ASP A 15 15.73 15.99 -2.73
CA ASP A 15 15.67 15.63 -4.15
C ASP A 15 16.37 14.28 -4.42
N ASP A 16 17.49 14.01 -3.77
CA ASP A 16 18.21 12.74 -3.91
C ASP A 16 17.45 11.59 -3.25
N ALA A 17 16.84 11.82 -2.10
CA ALA A 17 16.07 10.81 -1.38
C ALA A 17 14.84 10.30 -2.16
N VAL A 18 14.23 11.15 -3.03
CA VAL A 18 13.04 10.76 -3.81
C VAL A 18 13.36 10.40 -5.27
N ALA A 19 14.63 10.51 -5.70
CA ALA A 19 15.03 10.37 -7.10
C ALA A 19 14.58 9.04 -7.72
N ASP A 20 14.78 7.94 -7.01
CA ASP A 20 14.45 6.60 -7.49
C ASP A 20 12.94 6.38 -7.58
N VAL A 21 12.19 6.93 -6.63
CA VAL A 21 10.71 6.85 -6.66
C VAL A 21 10.18 7.68 -7.82
N ALA A 22 10.75 8.89 -8.03
CA ALA A 22 10.40 9.74 -9.17
C ALA A 22 10.72 9.07 -10.51
N LEU A 23 11.88 8.42 -10.63
CA LEU A 23 12.27 7.71 -11.85
C LEU A 23 11.27 6.59 -12.18
N ALA A 24 10.87 5.79 -11.18
CA ALA A 24 9.87 4.74 -11.38
C ALA A 24 8.51 5.30 -11.82
N ALA A 25 8.03 6.34 -11.14
CA ALA A 25 6.79 7.00 -11.49
C ALA A 25 6.83 7.61 -12.91
N ASN A 26 7.96 8.23 -13.26
CA ASN A 26 8.16 8.83 -14.57
C ASN A 26 8.19 7.83 -15.71
N LEU A 27 8.74 6.63 -15.54
CA LEU A 27 8.71 5.58 -16.57
C LEU A 27 7.28 5.15 -16.91
N VAL A 28 6.42 5.02 -15.89
CA VAL A 28 5.00 4.70 -16.10
C VAL A 28 4.29 5.83 -16.84
N ARG A 29 4.53 7.08 -16.42
CA ARG A 29 3.95 8.29 -17.06
C ARG A 29 4.45 8.47 -18.47
N ALA A 30 5.76 8.29 -18.72
CA ALA A 30 6.37 8.40 -20.04
C ALA A 30 5.75 7.41 -21.03
N ARG A 31 5.52 6.16 -20.61
CA ARG A 31 4.82 5.18 -21.45
C ARG A 31 3.47 5.70 -21.91
N THR A 32 2.64 6.17 -20.98
CA THR A 32 1.28 6.66 -21.29
C THR A 32 1.35 7.91 -22.17
N LEU A 33 2.23 8.86 -21.83
CA LEU A 33 2.43 10.08 -22.62
C LEU A 33 2.87 9.75 -24.05
N CYS A 34 3.85 8.87 -24.22
CA CYS A 34 4.34 8.47 -25.53
C CYS A 34 3.24 7.85 -26.40
N LEU A 35 2.38 6.98 -25.85
CA LEU A 35 1.27 6.38 -26.57
C LEU A 35 0.22 7.43 -26.99
N VAL A 36 -0.12 8.36 -26.10
CA VAL A 36 -1.05 9.44 -26.41
C VAL A 36 -0.48 10.36 -27.49
N VAL A 37 0.80 10.76 -27.35
CA VAL A 37 1.45 11.62 -28.34
C VAL A 37 1.60 10.91 -29.69
N ALA A 38 1.92 9.60 -29.71
CA ALA A 38 1.97 8.82 -30.96
C ALA A 38 0.59 8.77 -31.64
N ALA A 39 -0.49 8.55 -30.90
CA ALA A 39 -1.85 8.54 -31.43
C ALA A 39 -2.27 9.92 -31.99
N LEU A 40 -1.96 11.01 -31.26
CA LEU A 40 -2.22 12.37 -31.73
C LEU A 40 -1.44 12.68 -33.01
N ASN A 41 -0.17 12.28 -33.09
CA ASN A 41 0.62 12.46 -34.32
C ASN A 41 0.06 11.65 -35.51
N ALA A 42 -0.47 10.45 -35.25
CA ALA A 42 -1.14 9.68 -36.32
C ALA A 42 -2.38 10.42 -36.89
N VAL A 43 -3.17 11.07 -36.01
CA VAL A 43 -4.29 11.91 -36.43
C VAL A 43 -3.80 13.10 -37.29
N HIS A 44 -2.71 13.77 -36.86
CA HIS A 44 -2.13 14.87 -37.68
C HIS A 44 -1.60 14.40 -39.01
N VAL A 45 -0.93 13.22 -39.05
CA VAL A 45 -0.47 12.61 -40.30
C VAL A 45 -1.63 12.41 -41.26
N LEU A 46 -2.75 11.84 -40.82
CA LEU A 46 -3.94 11.65 -41.65
C LEU A 46 -4.52 12.98 -42.13
N ALA A 47 -4.63 13.96 -41.25
CA ALA A 47 -5.15 15.29 -41.59
C ALA A 47 -4.25 15.99 -42.64
N PHE A 48 -2.93 15.99 -42.45
CA PHE A 48 -2.00 16.59 -43.39
C PHE A 48 -1.89 15.82 -44.70
N LEU A 49 -2.05 14.48 -44.70
CA LEU A 49 -2.08 13.67 -45.93
C LEU A 49 -3.28 14.07 -46.80
N VAL A 50 -4.45 14.19 -46.21
CA VAL A 50 -5.66 14.62 -46.93
C VAL A 50 -5.51 16.07 -47.48
N TYR A 51 -5.03 16.98 -46.62
CA TYR A 51 -4.84 18.38 -47.03
C TYR A 51 -3.78 18.52 -48.11
N TRP A 52 -2.64 17.85 -47.96
CA TRP A 52 -1.53 17.84 -48.94
C TRP A 52 -1.98 17.37 -50.32
N GLY A 53 -2.80 16.30 -50.40
CA GLY A 53 -3.33 15.76 -51.63
C GLY A 53 -4.20 16.72 -52.44
N GLY A 54 -4.77 17.78 -51.78
CA GLY A 54 -5.55 18.83 -52.38
C GLY A 54 -4.77 20.10 -52.76
N THR A 55 -3.45 20.17 -52.47
CA THR A 55 -2.63 21.37 -52.69
C THR A 55 -1.94 21.37 -54.03
N VAL A 56 -1.69 22.57 -54.59
CA VAL A 56 -0.96 22.75 -55.84
C VAL A 56 0.53 22.48 -55.62
N PRO A 57 1.16 21.55 -56.39
CA PRO A 57 2.58 21.27 -56.28
C PRO A 57 3.44 22.53 -56.43
N GLY A 58 4.43 22.67 -55.50
CA GLY A 58 5.34 23.82 -55.47
C GLY A 58 4.82 25.05 -54.72
N SER A 59 3.54 25.09 -54.33
CA SER A 59 2.99 26.17 -53.48
C SER A 59 3.56 26.16 -52.07
N VAL A 60 3.42 27.28 -51.34
CA VAL A 60 3.78 27.37 -49.91
C VAL A 60 2.97 26.35 -49.12
N ALA A 61 1.68 26.24 -49.38
CA ALA A 61 0.79 25.29 -48.74
C ALA A 61 1.21 23.83 -48.94
N TYR A 62 1.66 23.48 -50.16
CA TYR A 62 2.20 22.15 -50.51
C TYR A 62 3.45 21.82 -49.66
N ARG A 63 4.43 22.74 -49.66
CA ARG A 63 5.67 22.54 -48.86
C ARG A 63 5.41 22.48 -47.39
N TRP A 64 4.58 23.36 -46.85
CA TRP A 64 4.20 23.39 -45.46
C TRP A 64 3.54 22.09 -45.01
N SER A 65 2.49 21.66 -45.72
CA SER A 65 1.74 20.46 -45.34
C SER A 65 2.57 19.18 -45.48
N LEU A 66 3.42 19.05 -46.53
CA LEU A 66 4.32 17.92 -46.66
C LEU A 66 5.37 17.87 -45.56
N THR A 67 5.97 19.01 -45.20
CA THR A 67 6.98 19.06 -44.14
C THR A 67 6.39 18.71 -42.80
N LEU A 68 5.20 19.22 -42.45
CA LEU A 68 4.50 18.86 -41.21
C LEU A 68 4.05 17.41 -41.20
N LEU A 69 3.57 16.87 -42.30
CA LEU A 69 3.24 15.45 -42.43
C LEU A 69 4.44 14.55 -42.08
N LEU A 70 5.62 14.83 -42.67
CA LEU A 70 6.84 14.06 -42.39
C LEU A 70 7.32 14.24 -40.96
N LEU A 71 7.23 15.45 -40.42
CA LEU A 71 7.61 15.77 -39.05
C LEU A 71 6.72 15.02 -38.02
N HIS A 72 5.40 15.03 -38.22
CA HIS A 72 4.45 14.30 -37.36
C HIS A 72 4.60 12.79 -37.51
N LEU A 73 4.88 12.27 -38.73
CA LEU A 73 5.15 10.86 -38.92
C LEU A 73 6.39 10.40 -38.17
N GLY A 74 7.50 11.14 -38.30
CA GLY A 74 8.74 10.86 -37.58
C GLY A 74 8.55 10.90 -36.06
N MET A 75 7.83 11.93 -35.54
CA MET A 75 7.55 12.06 -34.10
C MET A 75 6.63 10.94 -33.60
N GLY A 76 5.62 10.56 -34.36
CA GLY A 76 4.73 9.44 -34.00
C GLY A 76 5.48 8.11 -33.87
N LEU A 77 6.35 7.79 -34.82
CA LEU A 77 7.21 6.59 -34.77
C LEU A 77 8.18 6.64 -33.59
N LEU A 78 8.83 7.78 -33.38
CA LEU A 78 9.76 7.98 -32.27
C LEU A 78 9.08 7.81 -30.91
N MET A 79 7.90 8.40 -30.73
CA MET A 79 7.13 8.27 -29.50
C MET A 79 6.61 6.84 -29.32
N GLY A 80 6.17 6.17 -30.37
CA GLY A 80 5.79 4.75 -30.31
C GLY A 80 6.93 3.86 -29.82
N ALA A 81 8.12 4.00 -30.41
CA ALA A 81 9.32 3.26 -29.99
C ALA A 81 9.73 3.60 -28.54
N SER A 82 9.70 4.89 -28.17
CA SER A 82 10.02 5.35 -26.82
C SER A 82 9.04 4.83 -25.77
N GLY A 83 7.76 4.73 -26.10
CA GLY A 83 6.74 4.16 -25.25
C GLY A 83 6.94 2.66 -24.99
N LEU A 84 7.34 1.90 -26.03
CA LEU A 84 7.71 0.48 -25.89
C LEU A 84 8.95 0.31 -25.01
N LEU A 85 9.98 1.13 -25.19
CA LEU A 85 11.18 1.10 -24.37
C LEU A 85 10.88 1.43 -22.88
N ALA A 86 10.09 2.47 -22.63
CA ALA A 86 9.64 2.82 -21.28
C ALA A 86 8.81 1.68 -20.65
N HIS A 87 8.01 0.96 -21.45
CA HIS A 87 7.27 -0.20 -20.99
C HIS A 87 8.18 -1.35 -20.55
N GLN A 88 9.23 -1.66 -21.32
CA GLN A 88 10.19 -2.70 -20.97
C GLN A 88 10.98 -2.34 -19.69
N TRP A 89 11.38 -1.08 -19.56
CA TRP A 89 12.20 -0.61 -18.44
C TRP A 89 11.47 -0.45 -17.11
N ARG A 90 10.14 -0.45 -17.11
CA ARG A 90 9.38 -0.29 -15.84
C ARG A 90 9.68 -1.37 -14.79
N TYR A 91 10.11 -2.56 -15.22
CA TYR A 91 10.46 -3.69 -14.36
C TYR A 91 11.96 -3.91 -14.23
N ALA A 92 12.77 -3.15 -14.97
CA ALA A 92 14.22 -3.31 -14.95
C ALA A 92 14.84 -2.61 -13.73
N THR A 93 16.04 -3.06 -13.37
CA THR A 93 16.86 -2.39 -12.35
C THR A 93 17.13 -0.95 -12.78
N ARG A 94 16.92 -0.01 -11.88
CA ARG A 94 17.06 1.43 -12.17
C ARG A 94 18.50 1.77 -12.53
N SER A 95 18.66 2.60 -13.57
CA SER A 95 19.97 3.03 -14.03
C SER A 95 19.95 4.51 -14.43
N PRO A 96 21.10 5.19 -14.38
CA PRO A 96 21.22 6.57 -14.85
C PRO A 96 20.77 6.77 -16.31
N ARG A 97 20.90 5.74 -17.15
CA ARG A 97 20.46 5.78 -18.56
C ARG A 97 18.98 6.06 -18.70
N MET A 98 18.15 5.54 -17.77
CA MET A 98 16.71 5.79 -17.75
C MET A 98 16.37 7.25 -17.44
N ALA A 99 17.11 7.87 -16.54
CA ALA A 99 16.95 9.29 -16.22
C ALA A 99 17.33 10.18 -17.41
N TRP A 100 18.44 9.88 -18.07
CA TRP A 100 18.84 10.58 -19.31
C TRP A 100 17.85 10.39 -20.44
N PHE A 101 17.29 9.20 -20.61
CA PHE A 101 16.23 8.93 -21.58
C PHE A 101 14.99 9.81 -21.33
N LEU A 102 14.54 9.93 -20.09
CA LEU A 102 13.39 10.77 -19.76
C LEU A 102 13.66 12.25 -20.03
N LEU A 103 14.85 12.72 -19.70
CA LEU A 103 15.27 14.10 -19.99
C LEU A 103 15.32 14.36 -21.50
N TRP A 104 15.89 13.44 -22.26
CA TRP A 104 15.92 13.48 -23.73
C TRP A 104 14.50 13.47 -24.30
N LEU A 105 13.62 12.61 -23.81
CA LEU A 105 12.23 12.48 -24.28
C LEU A 105 11.47 13.82 -24.17
N ILE A 106 11.57 14.50 -23.03
CA ILE A 106 10.93 15.80 -22.83
C ILE A 106 11.55 16.86 -23.75
N THR A 107 12.88 16.89 -23.81
CA THR A 107 13.60 17.87 -24.64
C THR A 107 13.20 17.73 -26.11
N VAL A 108 13.16 16.51 -26.62
CA VAL A 108 12.71 16.22 -27.99
C VAL A 108 11.26 16.61 -28.20
N GLY A 109 10.37 16.33 -27.23
CA GLY A 109 8.96 16.73 -27.30
C GLY A 109 8.78 18.24 -27.43
N ILE A 110 9.50 19.03 -26.63
CA ILE A 110 9.42 20.50 -26.69
C ILE A 110 10.07 21.01 -27.99
N LEU A 111 11.23 20.48 -28.40
CA LEU A 111 11.87 20.86 -29.66
C LEU A 111 11.02 20.55 -30.89
N PHE A 112 10.28 19.44 -30.85
CA PHE A 112 9.29 19.14 -31.88
C PHE A 112 8.22 20.23 -31.98
N SER A 113 7.68 20.69 -30.85
CA SER A 113 6.72 21.80 -30.85
C SER A 113 7.31 23.11 -31.36
N VAL A 114 8.58 23.36 -31.08
CA VAL A 114 9.33 24.50 -31.67
C VAL A 114 9.42 24.36 -33.18
N ALA A 115 9.76 23.18 -33.68
CA ALA A 115 9.83 22.94 -35.12
C ALA A 115 8.46 23.14 -35.83
N VAL A 116 7.38 22.61 -35.22
CA VAL A 116 6.01 22.81 -35.71
C VAL A 116 5.67 24.31 -35.78
N VAL A 117 5.90 25.04 -34.69
CA VAL A 117 5.58 26.49 -34.62
C VAL A 117 6.43 27.29 -35.65
N THR A 118 7.71 26.93 -35.80
CA THR A 118 8.59 27.59 -36.80
C THR A 118 8.09 27.41 -38.22
N LEU A 119 7.62 26.22 -38.56
CA LEU A 119 7.04 25.94 -39.87
C LEU A 119 5.65 26.59 -40.05
N ASP A 120 4.84 26.63 -39.00
CA ASP A 120 3.52 27.25 -39.02
C ASP A 120 3.59 28.74 -39.34
N GLN A 121 4.68 29.45 -39.00
CA GLN A 121 4.84 30.88 -39.38
C GLN A 121 4.78 31.12 -40.87
N TRP A 122 4.94 30.11 -41.75
CA TRP A 122 4.75 30.26 -43.21
C TRP A 122 3.29 30.48 -43.61
N VAL A 123 2.33 30.02 -42.77
CA VAL A 123 0.89 30.03 -43.07
C VAL A 123 0.08 30.78 -42.00
N THR A 124 0.47 30.64 -40.75
CA THR A 124 -0.24 31.24 -39.59
C THR A 124 0.74 31.66 -38.48
N PRO A 125 0.55 32.83 -37.85
CA PRO A 125 1.41 33.30 -36.76
C PRO A 125 1.17 32.60 -35.43
N ASN A 126 0.57 31.41 -35.40
CA ASN A 126 0.15 30.68 -34.22
C ASN A 126 1.33 30.00 -33.52
N ILE A 127 1.44 30.20 -32.18
CA ILE A 127 2.46 29.55 -31.34
C ILE A 127 1.85 28.60 -30.30
N THR A 128 0.57 28.32 -30.40
CA THR A 128 -0.19 27.46 -29.47
C THR A 128 0.47 26.08 -29.26
N PRO A 129 1.03 25.38 -30.27
CA PRO A 129 1.68 24.10 -30.07
C PRO A 129 2.84 24.17 -29.08
N TYR A 130 3.66 25.24 -29.11
CA TYR A 130 4.74 25.44 -28.13
C TYR A 130 4.20 25.72 -26.72
N LEU A 131 3.18 26.58 -26.60
CA LEU A 131 2.56 26.92 -25.30
C LEU A 131 1.99 25.68 -24.63
N ILE A 132 1.20 24.89 -25.38
CA ILE A 132 0.58 23.65 -24.86
C ILE A 132 1.65 22.63 -24.49
N CYS A 133 2.69 22.46 -25.32
CA CYS A 133 3.75 21.51 -25.05
C CYS A 133 4.52 21.85 -23.78
N CYS A 134 4.87 23.12 -23.53
CA CYS A 134 5.50 23.57 -22.29
C CYS A 134 4.65 23.21 -21.07
N MET A 135 3.33 23.42 -21.12
CA MET A 135 2.41 23.09 -20.04
C MET A 135 2.29 21.58 -19.81
N ILE A 136 2.08 20.80 -20.89
CA ILE A 136 1.95 19.34 -20.78
C ILE A 136 3.23 18.74 -20.20
N CYS A 137 4.40 19.13 -20.69
CA CYS A 137 5.68 18.60 -20.20
C CYS A 137 5.92 18.91 -18.73
N SER A 138 5.49 20.10 -18.25
CA SER A 138 5.62 20.46 -16.84
C SER A 138 4.77 19.60 -15.89
N LEU A 139 3.61 19.12 -16.37
CA LEU A 139 2.67 18.31 -15.59
C LEU A 139 2.92 16.80 -15.71
N ALA A 140 3.41 16.38 -16.90
CA ALA A 140 3.49 14.97 -17.24
C ALA A 140 4.64 14.23 -16.54
N ILE A 141 5.78 14.87 -16.32
CA ILE A 141 7.00 14.25 -15.82
C ILE A 141 7.56 15.05 -14.64
N TYR A 142 7.95 14.34 -13.58
CA TYR A 142 8.63 14.94 -12.43
C TYR A 142 10.09 15.25 -12.77
N LEU A 143 10.39 16.50 -13.07
CA LEU A 143 11.74 16.99 -13.32
C LEU A 143 12.31 17.68 -12.10
N ARG A 144 13.56 17.32 -11.74
CA ARG A 144 14.32 18.10 -10.75
C ARG A 144 14.39 19.56 -11.18
N PRO A 145 14.31 20.55 -10.28
CA PRO A 145 14.28 21.97 -10.62
C PRO A 145 15.43 22.42 -11.54
N VAL A 146 16.63 21.86 -11.32
CA VAL A 146 17.81 22.15 -12.14
C VAL A 146 17.64 21.62 -13.58
N HIS A 147 17.17 20.40 -13.74
CA HIS A 147 16.92 19.82 -15.07
C HIS A 147 15.80 20.57 -15.79
N ALA A 148 14.75 20.94 -15.08
CA ALA A 148 13.67 21.75 -15.63
C ALA A 148 14.20 23.11 -16.12
N ALA A 149 15.03 23.79 -15.34
CA ALA A 149 15.64 25.04 -15.75
C ALA A 149 16.44 24.91 -17.06
N TRP A 150 17.25 23.86 -17.20
CA TRP A 150 17.99 23.59 -18.43
C TRP A 150 17.07 23.31 -19.62
N VAL A 151 16.06 22.46 -19.47
CA VAL A 151 15.13 22.09 -20.55
C VAL A 151 14.38 23.32 -21.06
N TYR A 152 13.80 24.10 -20.16
CA TYR A 152 12.99 25.27 -20.56
C TYR A 152 13.85 26.42 -21.08
N SER A 153 15.05 26.66 -20.55
CA SER A 153 15.97 27.68 -21.09
C SER A 153 16.45 27.30 -22.48
N PHE A 154 16.84 26.04 -22.69
CA PHE A 154 17.30 25.55 -23.99
C PHE A 154 16.17 25.58 -25.03
N SER A 155 14.98 25.10 -24.68
CA SER A 155 13.82 25.11 -25.57
C SER A 155 13.38 26.52 -25.92
N PHE A 156 13.42 27.45 -24.98
CA PHE A 156 13.13 28.86 -25.23
C PHE A 156 14.17 29.47 -26.19
N ALA A 157 15.45 29.20 -26.02
CA ALA A 157 16.47 29.67 -26.95
C ALA A 157 16.21 29.14 -28.38
N ALA A 158 15.91 27.84 -28.49
CA ALA A 158 15.55 27.24 -29.80
C ALA A 158 14.30 27.89 -30.41
N PHE A 159 13.26 28.14 -29.59
CA PHE A 159 12.06 28.83 -30.02
C PHE A 159 12.36 30.29 -30.47
N PHE A 160 13.10 31.05 -29.65
CA PHE A 160 13.44 32.46 -29.92
C PHE A 160 14.15 32.65 -31.25
N TYR A 161 15.12 31.78 -31.56
CA TYR A 161 15.84 31.81 -32.82
C TYR A 161 15.03 31.20 -33.98
N GLY A 162 14.33 30.07 -33.75
CA GLY A 162 13.56 29.34 -34.73
C GLY A 162 12.47 30.19 -35.38
N ILE A 163 11.62 30.87 -34.60
CA ILE A 163 10.56 31.72 -35.14
C ILE A 163 11.10 32.94 -35.90
N GLY A 164 12.30 33.41 -35.55
CA GLY A 164 12.95 34.49 -36.26
C GLY A 164 13.42 34.13 -37.67
N LEU A 165 13.48 32.84 -38.02
CA LEU A 165 13.86 32.37 -39.35
C LEU A 165 12.69 32.42 -40.37
N THR A 166 11.46 32.45 -39.85
CA THR A 166 10.26 32.27 -40.69
C THR A 166 9.22 33.36 -40.55
N GLN A 167 9.22 34.13 -39.42
CA GLN A 167 8.32 35.27 -39.19
C GLN A 167 8.91 36.57 -39.72
N GLU A 168 8.31 37.12 -40.76
CA GLU A 168 8.76 38.37 -41.37
C GLU A 168 8.22 39.65 -40.68
N SER A 169 7.05 39.57 -40.00
CA SER A 169 6.49 40.69 -39.31
C SER A 169 7.18 40.95 -37.95
N ALA A 170 7.84 42.10 -37.81
CA ALA A 170 8.56 42.47 -36.60
C ALA A 170 7.61 42.55 -35.35
N THR A 171 6.39 43.01 -35.54
CA THR A 171 5.40 43.13 -34.45
C THR A 171 4.91 41.75 -33.98
N LEU A 172 4.61 40.82 -34.91
CA LEU A 172 4.24 39.46 -34.57
C LEU A 172 5.41 38.68 -33.94
N LEU A 173 6.61 38.89 -34.47
CA LEU A 173 7.83 38.29 -33.93
C LEU A 173 8.06 38.72 -32.48
N LEU A 174 7.93 40.00 -32.16
CA LEU A 174 8.05 40.52 -30.78
C LEU A 174 6.99 39.91 -29.88
N SER A 175 5.71 39.94 -30.30
CA SER A 175 4.57 39.40 -29.55
C SER A 175 4.77 37.91 -29.25
N ASN A 176 5.15 37.12 -30.28
CA ASN A 176 5.38 35.69 -30.14
C ASN A 176 6.58 35.38 -29.21
N ARG A 177 7.66 36.18 -29.28
CA ARG A 177 8.80 36.02 -28.36
C ARG A 177 8.42 36.30 -26.92
N LEU A 178 7.62 37.35 -26.64
CA LEU A 178 7.13 37.64 -25.29
C LEU A 178 6.23 36.53 -24.75
N ASN A 179 5.31 36.02 -25.56
CA ASN A 179 4.47 34.88 -25.20
C ASN A 179 5.30 33.59 -24.98
N GLY A 180 6.37 33.40 -25.75
CA GLY A 180 7.29 32.27 -25.60
C GLY A 180 8.08 32.34 -24.28
N VAL A 181 8.53 33.55 -23.86
CA VAL A 181 9.11 33.75 -22.52
C VAL A 181 8.10 33.34 -21.43
N ALA A 182 6.90 33.86 -21.53
CA ALA A 182 5.84 33.54 -20.56
C ALA A 182 5.58 32.03 -20.46
N ALA A 183 5.51 31.34 -21.60
CA ALA A 183 5.32 29.88 -21.64
C ALA A 183 6.47 29.11 -20.99
N ALA A 184 7.72 29.49 -21.28
CA ALA A 184 8.89 28.83 -20.71
C ALA A 184 9.00 29.06 -19.19
N VAL A 185 8.76 30.28 -18.73
CA VAL A 185 8.77 30.63 -17.30
C VAL A 185 7.65 29.90 -16.54
N LEU A 186 6.44 29.89 -17.08
CA LEU A 186 5.32 29.15 -16.48
C LEU A 186 5.59 27.66 -16.47
N GLY A 187 6.06 27.08 -17.59
CA GLY A 187 6.41 25.67 -17.67
C GLY A 187 7.46 25.27 -16.62
N TRP A 188 8.54 26.06 -16.51
CA TRP A 188 9.55 25.85 -15.46
C TRP A 188 8.94 25.97 -14.06
N SER A 189 8.18 27.02 -13.77
CA SER A 189 7.56 27.24 -12.47
C SER A 189 6.64 26.10 -12.05
N PHE A 190 5.76 25.65 -12.95
CA PHE A 190 4.90 24.48 -12.69
C PHE A 190 5.71 23.21 -12.47
N SER A 191 6.76 22.97 -13.26
CA SER A 191 7.65 21.82 -13.07
C SER A 191 8.28 21.83 -11.66
N VAL A 192 8.74 22.99 -11.18
CA VAL A 192 9.29 23.14 -9.82
C VAL A 192 8.23 22.85 -8.75
N VAL A 193 7.04 23.42 -8.89
CA VAL A 193 5.93 23.21 -7.92
C VAL A 193 5.52 21.74 -7.86
N ILE A 194 5.35 21.10 -9.01
CA ILE A 194 4.98 19.68 -9.11
C ILE A 194 6.06 18.78 -8.51
N TRP A 195 7.34 19.05 -8.80
CA TRP A 195 8.45 18.32 -8.18
C TRP A 195 8.44 18.45 -6.66
N ARG A 196 8.33 19.68 -6.14
CA ARG A 196 8.32 19.93 -4.69
C ARG A 196 7.16 19.23 -4.00
N LYS A 197 5.97 19.31 -4.59
CA LYS A 197 4.80 18.62 -4.07
C LYS A 197 5.00 17.10 -4.05
N PHE A 198 5.53 16.54 -5.14
CA PHE A 198 5.84 15.11 -5.21
C PHE A 198 6.87 14.70 -4.14
N ALA A 199 7.98 15.44 -4.00
CA ALA A 199 9.00 15.16 -3.00
C ALA A 199 8.43 15.20 -1.57
N THR A 200 7.66 16.25 -1.24
CA THR A 200 7.02 16.38 0.08
C THR A 200 6.09 15.20 0.38
N ILE A 201 5.20 14.85 -0.55
CA ILE A 201 4.26 13.75 -0.35
C ILE A 201 5.00 12.42 -0.17
N THR A 202 6.01 12.16 -1.00
CA THR A 202 6.80 10.91 -0.94
C THR A 202 7.54 10.79 0.40
N LEU A 203 8.16 11.86 0.88
CA LEU A 203 8.86 11.87 2.18
C LEU A 203 7.88 11.71 3.35
N GLN A 204 6.73 12.38 3.32
CA GLN A 204 5.70 12.23 4.34
C GLN A 204 5.14 10.80 4.39
N GLN A 205 4.90 10.18 3.24
CA GLN A 205 4.45 8.78 3.19
C GLN A 205 5.49 7.83 3.78
N ALA A 206 6.77 8.05 3.52
CA ALA A 206 7.85 7.25 4.10
C ALA A 206 7.96 7.44 5.63
N GLN A 207 7.79 8.66 6.13
CA GLN A 207 7.77 8.96 7.57
C GLN A 207 6.56 8.31 8.26
N LEU A 208 5.38 8.41 7.67
CA LEU A 208 4.15 7.81 8.21
C LEU A 208 4.27 6.28 8.28
N GLY A 209 4.85 5.66 7.23
CA GLY A 209 5.11 4.21 7.23
C GLY A 209 6.02 3.78 8.38
N ARG A 210 7.12 4.52 8.62
CA ARG A 210 8.04 4.24 9.75
C ARG A 210 7.36 4.40 11.10
N ALA A 211 6.62 5.50 11.30
CA ALA A 211 5.92 5.77 12.55
C ALA A 211 4.86 4.69 12.85
N ASN A 212 4.14 4.23 11.83
CA ASN A 212 3.15 3.16 11.99
C ASN A 212 3.80 1.82 12.37
N THR A 213 4.94 1.48 11.78
CA THR A 213 5.72 0.28 12.15
C THR A 213 6.18 0.36 13.62
N GLU A 214 6.76 1.49 14.04
CA GLU A 214 7.20 1.71 15.42
C GLU A 214 6.04 1.61 16.41
N LEU A 215 4.88 2.20 16.08
CA LEU A 215 3.68 2.12 16.91
C LEU A 215 3.20 0.68 17.09
N GLN A 216 3.19 -0.12 16.00
CA GLN A 216 2.82 -1.54 16.05
C GLN A 216 3.80 -2.36 16.91
N GLU A 217 5.10 -2.07 16.85
CA GLU A 217 6.10 -2.73 17.68
C GLU A 217 5.89 -2.41 19.16
N LYS A 218 5.67 -1.14 19.51
CA LYS A 218 5.37 -0.72 20.88
C LYS A 218 4.08 -1.34 21.41
N GLN A 219 3.04 -1.42 20.56
CA GLN A 219 1.79 -2.06 20.92
C GLN A 219 1.99 -3.55 21.24
N ARG A 220 2.72 -4.29 20.41
CA ARG A 220 3.06 -5.71 20.67
C ARG A 220 3.88 -5.89 21.95
N GLU A 221 4.81 -4.98 22.23
CA GLU A 221 5.59 -5.02 23.47
C GLU A 221 4.71 -4.77 24.71
N LEU A 222 3.77 -3.80 24.65
CA LEU A 222 2.78 -3.60 25.72
C LEU A 222 1.89 -4.83 25.91
N GLU A 223 1.40 -5.44 24.83
CA GLU A 223 0.61 -6.69 24.90
C GLU A 223 1.42 -7.83 25.52
N ARG A 224 2.73 -7.90 25.27
CA ARG A 224 3.61 -8.89 25.88
C ARG A 224 3.84 -8.65 27.38
N LEU A 225 3.87 -7.39 27.80
CA LEU A 225 4.04 -7.02 29.20
C LEU A 225 2.77 -7.26 30.03
N THR A 226 1.58 -7.29 29.42
CA THR A 226 0.33 -7.66 30.10
C THR A 226 0.23 -9.18 30.19
N ARG A 227 0.16 -9.74 31.43
CA ARG A 227 0.04 -11.19 31.65
C ARG A 227 -1.39 -11.69 31.48
N LEU A 228 -2.34 -10.81 31.58
CA LEU A 228 -3.77 -11.11 31.63
C LEU A 228 -4.48 -10.60 30.35
N ASP A 229 -5.56 -11.26 29.98
CA ASP A 229 -6.53 -10.79 29.00
C ASP A 229 -7.31 -9.61 29.54
N GLY A 230 -7.30 -8.48 28.83
CA GLY A 230 -7.87 -7.22 29.33
C GLY A 230 -9.39 -7.24 29.52
N LEU A 231 -10.12 -8.18 28.89
CA LEU A 231 -11.57 -8.31 29.02
C LEU A 231 -11.96 -9.22 30.18
N THR A 232 -11.27 -10.36 30.30
CA THR A 232 -11.68 -11.46 31.21
C THR A 232 -10.86 -11.56 32.49
N GLY A 233 -9.67 -10.94 32.53
CA GLY A 233 -8.74 -11.05 33.65
C GLY A 233 -8.07 -12.42 33.80
N LEU A 234 -8.30 -13.35 32.89
CA LEU A 234 -7.60 -14.64 32.83
C LEU A 234 -6.21 -14.46 32.17
N PHE A 235 -5.37 -15.50 32.25
CA PHE A 235 -4.11 -15.46 31.48
C PHE A 235 -4.39 -15.28 29.99
N ASN A 236 -3.64 -14.35 29.37
CA ASN A 236 -3.67 -14.24 27.92
C ASN A 236 -2.95 -15.44 27.28
N ARG A 237 -3.15 -15.65 25.97
CA ARG A 237 -2.58 -16.76 25.22
C ARG A 237 -1.09 -16.94 25.47
N ASN A 238 -0.31 -15.87 25.38
CA ASN A 238 1.15 -15.94 25.50
C ASN A 238 1.60 -16.38 26.88
N THR A 239 1.02 -15.78 27.93
CA THR A 239 1.30 -16.13 29.32
C THR A 239 0.85 -17.56 29.64
N PHE A 240 -0.33 -17.96 29.17
CA PHE A 240 -0.82 -19.32 29.37
C PHE A 240 0.11 -20.35 28.76
N VAL A 241 0.54 -20.17 27.51
CA VAL A 241 1.49 -21.09 26.84
C VAL A 241 2.82 -21.16 27.57
N GLU A 242 3.38 -20.01 28.00
CA GLU A 242 4.63 -19.97 28.75
C GLU A 242 4.54 -20.76 30.06
N LEU A 243 3.48 -20.52 30.83
CA LEU A 243 3.26 -21.19 32.10
C LEU A 243 2.99 -22.70 31.90
N SER A 244 2.23 -23.04 30.88
CA SER A 244 1.92 -24.43 30.54
C SER A 244 3.18 -25.22 30.16
N ARG A 245 4.09 -24.66 29.38
CA ARG A 245 5.37 -25.29 29.06
C ARG A 245 6.22 -25.57 30.31
N LYS A 246 6.31 -24.59 31.21
CA LYS A 246 7.02 -24.74 32.48
C LYS A 246 6.40 -25.84 33.36
N GLU A 247 5.07 -25.92 33.39
CA GLU A 247 4.37 -26.93 34.19
C GLU A 247 4.51 -28.34 33.56
N LEU A 248 4.47 -28.48 32.26
CA LEU A 248 4.73 -29.75 31.56
C LEU A 248 6.17 -30.26 31.81
N GLU A 249 7.17 -29.39 31.78
CA GLU A 249 8.53 -29.73 32.15
C GLU A 249 8.67 -30.21 33.59
N ARG A 250 7.90 -29.51 34.52
CA ARG A 250 7.84 -29.92 35.93
C ARG A 250 7.17 -31.27 36.07
N ALA A 251 6.05 -31.50 35.41
CA ALA A 251 5.31 -32.75 35.48
C ALA A 251 6.17 -33.93 34.95
N GLN A 252 6.93 -33.74 33.89
CA GLN A 252 7.86 -34.73 33.38
C GLN A 252 8.96 -35.11 34.40
N ARG A 253 9.53 -34.11 35.10
CA ARG A 253 10.52 -34.36 36.16
C ARG A 253 9.96 -35.08 37.35
N GLN A 254 8.69 -34.85 37.67
CA GLN A 254 8.01 -35.47 38.84
C GLN A 254 7.29 -36.77 38.50
N GLY A 255 7.27 -37.18 37.24
CA GLY A 255 6.55 -38.41 36.81
C GLY A 255 5.03 -38.27 37.03
N SER A 256 4.46 -37.09 36.83
CA SER A 256 3.02 -36.85 36.97
C SER A 256 2.37 -36.59 35.64
N GLY A 257 1.10 -36.98 35.46
CA GLY A 257 0.30 -36.64 34.27
C GLY A 257 -0.20 -35.22 34.32
N THR A 258 -0.51 -34.63 33.17
CA THR A 258 -1.11 -33.30 33.03
C THR A 258 -2.21 -33.38 32.01
N ALA A 259 -3.35 -32.75 32.28
CA ALA A 259 -4.44 -32.66 31.30
C ALA A 259 -4.67 -31.22 30.83
N ILE A 260 -5.21 -31.08 29.63
CA ILE A 260 -5.59 -29.80 29.04
C ILE A 260 -7.04 -29.87 28.53
N LEU A 261 -7.80 -28.81 28.74
CA LEU A 261 -9.11 -28.61 28.20
C LEU A 261 -9.05 -27.41 27.24
N VAL A 262 -9.56 -27.57 26.02
CA VAL A 262 -9.79 -26.46 25.09
C VAL A 262 -11.30 -26.32 24.96
N MET A 263 -11.81 -25.13 25.21
CA MET A 263 -13.24 -24.84 25.26
C MET A 263 -13.60 -23.70 24.31
N ASP A 264 -14.71 -23.85 23.61
CA ASP A 264 -15.24 -22.85 22.70
C ASP A 264 -16.74 -22.65 22.98
N LEU A 265 -17.18 -21.39 22.99
CA LEU A 265 -18.57 -21.05 23.29
C LEU A 265 -19.47 -21.31 22.09
N ASP A 266 -20.46 -22.15 22.29
CA ASP A 266 -21.37 -22.55 21.21
C ASP A 266 -22.18 -21.33 20.72
N HIS A 267 -22.19 -21.14 19.42
CA HIS A 267 -22.98 -20.10 18.75
C HIS A 267 -22.70 -18.66 19.23
N PHE A 268 -21.51 -18.35 19.73
CA PHE A 268 -21.16 -17.04 20.27
C PHE A 268 -21.39 -15.90 19.25
N LYS A 269 -21.15 -16.15 17.96
CA LYS A 269 -21.46 -15.19 16.91
C LYS A 269 -22.95 -14.81 16.91
N ARG A 270 -23.86 -15.76 17.11
CA ARG A 270 -25.32 -15.48 17.20
C ARG A 270 -25.66 -14.61 18.40
N ILE A 271 -24.94 -14.77 19.52
CA ILE A 271 -25.09 -13.89 20.69
C ILE A 271 -24.72 -12.45 20.31
N ASN A 272 -23.57 -12.25 19.67
CA ASN A 272 -23.16 -10.94 19.19
C ASN A 272 -24.15 -10.33 18.17
N ASP A 273 -24.59 -11.14 17.21
CA ASP A 273 -25.52 -10.69 16.17
C ASP A 273 -26.91 -10.32 16.74
N SER A 274 -27.35 -10.99 17.82
CA SER A 274 -28.68 -10.79 18.43
C SER A 274 -28.69 -9.72 19.54
N TRP A 275 -27.62 -9.61 20.32
CA TRP A 275 -27.57 -8.79 21.53
C TRP A 275 -26.51 -7.68 21.48
N GLY A 276 -25.70 -7.63 20.40
CA GLY A 276 -24.60 -6.72 20.21
C GLY A 276 -23.31 -7.14 20.93
N HIS A 277 -22.17 -6.57 20.52
CA HIS A 277 -20.85 -6.87 21.08
C HIS A 277 -20.73 -6.65 22.60
N PRO A 278 -21.35 -5.60 23.20
CA PRO A 278 -21.28 -5.43 24.64
C PRO A 278 -21.89 -6.60 25.44
N ALA A 279 -22.92 -7.25 24.89
CA ALA A 279 -23.52 -8.44 25.48
C ALA A 279 -22.60 -9.67 25.35
N GLY A 280 -21.94 -9.83 24.20
CA GLY A 280 -20.89 -10.83 24.02
C GLY A 280 -19.74 -10.67 25.01
N ASP A 281 -19.30 -9.44 25.26
CA ASP A 281 -18.29 -9.14 26.28
C ASP A 281 -18.74 -9.52 27.71
N ALA A 282 -20.00 -9.31 28.03
CA ALA A 282 -20.56 -9.73 29.32
C ALA A 282 -20.58 -11.27 29.46
N VAL A 283 -20.93 -11.97 28.37
CA VAL A 283 -20.87 -13.43 28.31
C VAL A 283 -19.44 -13.93 28.53
N LEU A 284 -18.45 -13.35 27.84
CA LEU A 284 -17.04 -13.72 27.99
C LEU A 284 -16.55 -13.52 29.45
N ARG A 285 -16.90 -12.41 30.07
CA ARG A 285 -16.57 -12.16 31.51
C ARG A 285 -17.25 -13.19 32.44
N HIS A 286 -18.50 -13.52 32.17
CA HIS A 286 -19.24 -14.50 32.95
C HIS A 286 -18.58 -15.88 32.85
N VAL A 287 -18.25 -16.34 31.61
CA VAL A 287 -17.57 -17.61 31.38
C VAL A 287 -16.21 -17.66 32.09
N ALA A 288 -15.46 -16.56 32.08
CA ALA A 288 -14.19 -16.45 32.77
C ALA A 288 -14.36 -16.67 34.29
N VAL A 289 -15.34 -16.01 34.90
CA VAL A 289 -15.64 -16.17 36.34
C VAL A 289 -16.04 -17.61 36.66
N VAL A 290 -16.93 -18.21 35.84
CA VAL A 290 -17.38 -19.60 36.05
C VAL A 290 -16.19 -20.57 35.88
N SER A 291 -15.34 -20.37 34.90
CA SER A 291 -14.19 -21.22 34.64
C SER A 291 -13.14 -21.12 35.74
N ALA A 292 -12.76 -19.91 36.16
CA ALA A 292 -11.82 -19.68 37.27
C ALA A 292 -12.35 -20.25 38.59
N GLY A 293 -13.67 -20.14 38.84
CA GLY A 293 -14.29 -20.69 40.05
C GLY A 293 -14.52 -22.20 40.04
N ALA A 294 -14.28 -22.89 38.91
CA ALA A 294 -14.42 -24.34 38.82
C ALA A 294 -13.10 -25.12 39.06
N VAL A 295 -11.95 -24.44 38.96
CA VAL A 295 -10.60 -25.01 39.01
C VAL A 295 -9.89 -24.68 40.31
N ARG A 296 -8.78 -25.34 40.61
CA ARG A 296 -7.93 -25.12 41.77
C ARG A 296 -6.97 -23.94 41.51
N SER A 297 -6.39 -23.41 42.60
CA SER A 297 -5.37 -22.34 42.51
C SER A 297 -4.07 -22.78 41.80
N THR A 298 -3.83 -24.09 41.69
CA THR A 298 -2.71 -24.69 40.98
C THR A 298 -2.97 -24.85 39.49
N ASP A 299 -4.21 -24.79 39.06
CA ASP A 299 -4.60 -24.96 37.68
C ASP A 299 -4.47 -23.61 36.92
N LEU A 300 -4.20 -23.67 35.66
CA LEU A 300 -4.06 -22.48 34.81
C LEU A 300 -5.32 -22.32 33.96
N VAL A 301 -5.88 -21.11 33.96
CA VAL A 301 -7.03 -20.76 33.12
C VAL A 301 -6.63 -19.57 32.25
N GLY A 302 -6.84 -19.69 30.93
CA GLY A 302 -6.50 -18.66 29.95
C GLY A 302 -7.60 -18.47 28.92
N ARG A 303 -7.53 -17.31 28.25
CA ARG A 303 -8.32 -17.04 27.04
C ARG A 303 -7.37 -16.97 25.85
N LEU A 304 -7.64 -17.79 24.82
CA LEU A 304 -6.80 -17.87 23.62
C LEU A 304 -7.10 -16.74 22.63
N GLY A 305 -8.33 -16.25 22.62
CA GLY A 305 -8.83 -15.17 21.76
C GLY A 305 -10.29 -15.43 21.36
N GLY A 306 -11.00 -14.40 20.93
CA GLY A 306 -12.40 -14.54 20.53
C GLY A 306 -13.24 -15.18 21.63
N GLU A 307 -13.80 -16.34 21.36
CA GLU A 307 -14.66 -17.15 22.23
C GLU A 307 -13.98 -18.42 22.79
N GLU A 308 -12.65 -18.53 22.63
CA GLU A 308 -11.89 -19.71 23.01
C GLU A 308 -11.21 -19.54 24.39
N PHE A 309 -11.43 -20.51 25.26
CA PHE A 309 -10.82 -20.61 26.60
C PHE A 309 -10.01 -21.91 26.70
N ILE A 310 -9.07 -21.91 27.63
CA ILE A 310 -8.16 -23.04 27.84
C ILE A 310 -7.86 -23.24 29.32
N VAL A 311 -7.79 -24.51 29.75
CA VAL A 311 -7.45 -24.87 31.13
C VAL A 311 -6.34 -25.90 31.12
N LEU A 312 -5.32 -25.72 31.92
CA LEU A 312 -4.29 -26.74 32.19
C LEU A 312 -4.45 -27.25 33.62
N LEU A 313 -4.44 -28.56 33.77
CA LEU A 313 -4.67 -29.27 35.04
C LEU A 313 -3.42 -30.08 35.40
N PRO A 314 -2.51 -29.55 36.21
CA PRO A 314 -1.34 -30.28 36.67
C PRO A 314 -1.73 -31.50 37.52
N ALA A 315 -0.92 -32.56 37.47
CA ALA A 315 -1.08 -33.78 38.25
C ALA A 315 -2.51 -34.37 38.18
N THR A 316 -3.13 -34.32 36.98
CA THR A 316 -4.52 -34.71 36.78
C THR A 316 -4.63 -35.77 35.71
N SER A 317 -5.29 -36.88 36.01
CA SER A 317 -5.53 -37.99 35.07
C SER A 317 -6.67 -37.63 34.08
N MET A 318 -6.75 -38.32 32.94
CA MET A 318 -7.80 -38.20 31.93
C MET A 318 -9.21 -38.30 32.58
N VAL A 319 -9.44 -39.28 33.48
CA VAL A 319 -10.74 -39.47 34.11
C VAL A 319 -11.09 -38.29 35.02
N ALA A 320 -10.14 -37.79 35.82
CA ALA A 320 -10.38 -36.65 36.68
C ALA A 320 -10.61 -35.36 35.87
N ALA A 321 -9.88 -35.17 34.81
CA ALA A 321 -10.06 -34.04 33.88
C ALA A 321 -11.41 -34.09 33.14
N SER A 322 -11.85 -35.28 32.72
CA SER A 322 -13.17 -35.45 32.09
C SER A 322 -14.32 -35.11 33.05
N ASN A 323 -14.22 -35.53 34.30
CA ASN A 323 -15.20 -35.17 35.33
C ASN A 323 -15.24 -33.66 35.61
N LEU A 324 -14.10 -32.98 35.62
CA LEU A 324 -14.04 -31.52 35.76
C LEU A 324 -14.59 -30.81 34.53
N ALA A 325 -14.26 -31.28 33.36
CA ALA A 325 -14.77 -30.69 32.10
C ALA A 325 -16.29 -30.78 32.01
N GLU A 326 -16.88 -31.95 32.34
CA GLU A 326 -18.34 -32.11 32.36
C GLU A 326 -19.01 -31.26 33.45
N LYS A 327 -18.39 -31.14 34.64
CA LYS A 327 -18.87 -30.23 35.70
C LYS A 327 -18.83 -28.77 35.24
N LEU A 328 -17.78 -28.36 34.51
CA LEU A 328 -17.66 -27.01 33.96
C LEU A 328 -18.72 -26.76 32.89
N ARG A 329 -18.88 -27.68 31.93
CA ARG A 329 -19.91 -27.64 30.89
C ARG A 329 -21.31 -27.47 31.51
N ALA A 330 -21.67 -28.36 32.42
CA ALA A 330 -22.98 -28.34 33.08
C ALA A 330 -23.22 -27.05 33.91
N LYS A 331 -22.16 -26.52 34.53
CA LYS A 331 -22.25 -25.27 35.28
C LYS A 331 -22.48 -24.06 34.35
N LEU A 332 -21.84 -24.04 33.18
CA LEU A 332 -22.06 -22.99 32.16
C LEU A 332 -23.49 -23.05 31.63
N GLU A 333 -23.99 -24.25 31.30
CA GLU A 333 -25.37 -24.45 30.85
C GLU A 333 -26.41 -24.04 31.88
N ALA A 334 -26.14 -24.32 33.16
CA ALA A 334 -27.06 -24.00 34.25
C ALA A 334 -26.97 -22.54 34.75
N SER A 335 -25.98 -21.78 34.32
CA SER A 335 -25.71 -20.41 34.78
C SER A 335 -25.68 -19.44 33.60
N PRO A 336 -26.85 -18.99 33.11
CA PRO A 336 -26.91 -18.00 32.04
C PRO A 336 -26.18 -16.69 32.41
N ALA A 337 -25.53 -16.06 31.46
CA ALA A 337 -24.80 -14.82 31.67
C ALA A 337 -25.76 -13.64 31.96
N PRO A 338 -25.62 -12.89 33.04
CA PRO A 338 -26.49 -11.76 33.34
C PRO A 338 -26.24 -10.62 32.35
N TRP A 339 -27.32 -10.08 31.80
CA TRP A 339 -27.27 -8.95 30.88
C TRP A 339 -28.52 -8.06 31.03
N ASN A 340 -28.32 -6.84 31.58
CA ASN A 340 -29.43 -5.92 31.88
C ASN A 340 -30.52 -6.62 32.74
N ALA A 341 -31.78 -6.56 32.30
CA ALA A 341 -32.91 -7.25 32.96
C ALA A 341 -33.13 -8.69 32.45
N SER A 342 -32.21 -9.24 31.65
CA SER A 342 -32.29 -10.56 31.02
C SER A 342 -31.09 -11.44 31.40
N ALA A 343 -31.14 -12.69 31.00
CA ALA A 343 -30.03 -13.63 31.11
C ALA A 343 -29.81 -14.34 29.76
N ILE A 344 -28.57 -14.40 29.31
CA ILE A 344 -28.20 -14.98 28.02
C ILE A 344 -27.75 -16.43 28.26
N PRO A 345 -28.44 -17.43 27.70
CA PRO A 345 -28.03 -18.83 27.78
C PRO A 345 -26.68 -19.02 27.10
N VAL A 346 -25.77 -19.75 27.72
CA VAL A 346 -24.44 -20.04 27.22
C VAL A 346 -24.16 -21.52 27.34
N THR A 347 -23.74 -22.15 26.28
CA THR A 347 -23.19 -23.50 26.28
C THR A 347 -21.78 -23.50 25.70
N ALA A 348 -21.02 -24.54 25.98
CA ALA A 348 -19.67 -24.68 25.48
C ALA A 348 -19.39 -26.13 25.03
N SER A 349 -18.66 -26.25 23.94
CA SER A 349 -18.02 -27.49 23.52
C SER A 349 -16.63 -27.55 24.11
N ILE A 350 -16.22 -28.70 24.64
CA ILE A 350 -14.94 -28.89 25.33
C ILE A 350 -14.21 -30.09 24.73
N GLY A 351 -12.98 -29.89 24.28
CA GLY A 351 -12.07 -30.95 23.91
C GLY A 351 -11.04 -31.18 25.01
N LEU A 352 -10.69 -32.42 25.27
CA LEU A 352 -9.86 -32.84 26.37
C LEU A 352 -8.70 -33.73 25.87
N ALA A 353 -7.50 -33.50 26.40
CA ALA A 353 -6.36 -34.38 26.23
C ALA A 353 -5.56 -34.48 27.55
N ALA A 354 -4.88 -35.58 27.75
CA ALA A 354 -4.03 -35.74 28.93
C ALA A 354 -2.79 -36.55 28.60
N THR A 355 -1.68 -36.25 29.28
CA THR A 355 -0.45 -37.03 29.25
C THR A 355 -0.42 -38.00 30.42
N THR A 356 0.24 -39.12 30.26
CA THR A 356 0.58 -40.02 31.35
C THR A 356 2.01 -39.72 31.87
N ALA A 357 2.40 -40.29 33.01
CA ALA A 357 3.71 -40.12 33.61
C ALA A 357 4.87 -40.63 32.72
N SER A 358 4.57 -41.55 31.80
CA SER A 358 5.55 -42.15 30.88
C SER A 358 5.60 -41.47 29.50
N GLU A 359 4.65 -40.59 29.21
CA GLU A 359 4.51 -39.93 27.89
C GLU A 359 5.16 -38.54 27.90
N LYS A 360 6.16 -38.36 27.04
CA LYS A 360 6.74 -37.02 26.79
C LYS A 360 5.96 -36.32 25.72
N MET A 361 5.10 -35.42 26.14
CA MET A 361 4.33 -34.59 25.22
C MET A 361 4.66 -33.12 25.48
N ASP A 362 4.89 -32.34 24.44
CA ASP A 362 5.04 -30.91 24.53
C ASP A 362 3.67 -30.23 24.53
N PHE A 363 3.65 -28.93 24.77
CA PHE A 363 2.40 -28.16 24.83
C PHE A 363 1.63 -28.23 23.49
N GLU A 364 2.33 -28.13 22.37
CA GLU A 364 1.75 -28.11 21.03
C GLU A 364 1.06 -29.46 20.70
N ALA A 365 1.70 -30.57 21.03
CA ALA A 365 1.11 -31.89 20.82
C ALA A 365 -0.14 -32.11 21.71
N LEU A 366 -0.06 -31.72 22.97
CA LEU A 366 -1.17 -31.83 23.91
C LEU A 366 -2.35 -30.94 23.51
N TYR A 367 -2.06 -29.67 23.13
CA TYR A 367 -3.06 -28.75 22.60
C TYR A 367 -3.74 -29.28 21.34
N ASN A 368 -2.95 -29.74 20.36
CA ASN A 368 -3.51 -30.28 19.10
C ASN A 368 -4.40 -31.52 19.34
N ALA A 369 -4.12 -32.33 20.32
CA ALA A 369 -4.97 -33.46 20.68
C ALA A 369 -6.32 -32.97 21.26
N ALA A 370 -6.28 -32.02 22.16
CA ALA A 370 -7.50 -31.43 22.73
C ALA A 370 -8.32 -30.63 21.69
N ASP A 371 -7.66 -29.94 20.77
CA ASP A 371 -8.33 -29.20 19.68
C ASP A 371 -9.08 -30.15 18.71
N LYS A 372 -8.48 -31.29 18.37
CA LYS A 372 -9.17 -32.34 17.59
C LYS A 372 -10.38 -32.87 18.34
N ALA A 373 -10.29 -33.08 19.65
CA ALA A 373 -11.42 -33.50 20.47
C ALA A 373 -12.52 -32.41 20.52
N LEU A 374 -12.13 -31.12 20.63
CA LEU A 374 -13.08 -30.00 20.54
C LEU A 374 -13.83 -29.96 19.20
N TYR A 375 -13.12 -30.21 18.09
CA TYR A 375 -13.75 -30.32 16.78
C TYR A 375 -14.81 -31.44 16.75
N LEU A 376 -14.52 -32.59 17.37
CA LEU A 376 -15.51 -33.69 17.51
C LEU A 376 -16.71 -33.27 18.37
N ALA A 377 -16.48 -32.56 19.46
CA ALA A 377 -17.57 -32.04 20.31
C ALA A 377 -18.50 -31.13 19.49
N LYS A 378 -17.95 -30.20 18.71
CA LYS A 378 -18.71 -29.30 17.83
C LYS A 378 -19.50 -30.05 16.76
N THR A 379 -18.91 -31.05 16.11
CA THR A 379 -19.55 -31.80 15.01
C THR A 379 -20.63 -32.79 15.50
N ARG A 380 -20.48 -33.33 16.71
CA ARG A 380 -21.40 -34.28 17.33
C ARG A 380 -22.60 -33.64 18.02
N GLY A 381 -22.82 -32.34 17.84
CA GLY A 381 -24.03 -31.62 18.33
C GLY A 381 -23.77 -30.58 19.41
N ARG A 382 -22.52 -30.25 19.69
CA ARG A 382 -22.11 -29.19 20.67
C ARG A 382 -22.54 -29.53 22.10
N ASN A 383 -22.31 -28.57 23.02
CA ASN A 383 -22.64 -28.65 24.44
C ASN A 383 -22.24 -30.01 25.06
N ARG A 384 -20.98 -30.41 24.84
CA ARG A 384 -20.43 -31.68 25.30
C ARG A 384 -18.94 -31.65 25.50
N VAL A 385 -18.45 -32.66 26.19
CA VAL A 385 -17.05 -32.97 26.37
C VAL A 385 -16.66 -34.16 25.50
N GLU A 386 -15.58 -34.08 24.76
CA GLU A 386 -14.97 -35.20 24.02
C GLU A 386 -13.49 -35.32 24.44
N PRO A 387 -13.01 -36.56 24.69
CA PRO A 387 -11.62 -36.85 24.96
C PRO A 387 -10.80 -37.07 23.69
#